data_b1cc95dafa5111079408b85fedc0f621
#
_entry.id   b1cc95dafa5111079408b85fedc0f621
#
_cell.length_a   1.000
_cell.length_b   1.000
_cell.length_c   1.000
_cell.angle_alpha   90.00
_cell.angle_beta   90.00
_cell.angle_gamma   90.00
#
_symmetry.space_group_name_H-M   'P 1'
#
loop_
_entity.id
_entity.type
_entity.pdbx_description
1 polymer ?
#
loop_
_entity_poly.entity_id
_entity_poly.type
_entity_poly.pdbx_seq_one_letter_code
_entity_poly.pdbx_strand_id
1 'polypeptide(L)'
;MLAALLVGCIGGCNTGGTYAKGGGFSGDVDRGETNGRQFDFVSNKPDGDDWQIRIRGTSLWASYAHEDSTDQLGTTNLTNKEADKVWKLVDAIGIADRKKGKKDEDDGYVELRLREPGDEEADIFTVYVSRDTEDDDVLALAKYLRELVGKHFKEKPNF
;
A
#
# COMPACT_ATOMS: atom_id res chain seq x y z
N MET A 1 17.71 18.14 53.44
CA MET A 1 17.24 16.89 52.85
C MET A 1 16.35 17.21 51.67
N LEU A 2 16.90 17.18 50.45
CA LEU A 2 16.16 17.41 49.23
C LEU A 2 16.08 16.08 48.46
N ALA A 3 14.87 15.57 48.27
CA ALA A 3 14.63 14.37 47.50
C ALA A 3 14.40 14.79 46.04
N ALA A 4 15.28 14.40 45.11
CA ALA A 4 15.13 14.59 43.71
C ALA A 4 14.29 13.43 43.12
N LEU A 5 13.12 13.73 42.57
CA LEU A 5 12.30 12.82 41.78
C LEU A 5 12.84 12.74 40.35
N LEU A 6 13.42 11.60 39.98
CA LEU A 6 13.76 11.26 38.63
C LEU A 6 12.50 10.75 37.91
N VAL A 7 11.98 11.54 36.98
CA VAL A 7 10.95 11.11 36.04
C VAL A 7 11.63 10.38 34.90
N GLY A 8 11.51 9.06 34.87
CA GLY A 8 11.98 8.23 33.78
C GLY A 8 11.06 8.33 32.59
N CYS A 9 11.55 8.94 31.50
CA CYS A 9 10.92 8.85 30.19
C CYS A 9 11.06 7.43 29.65
N ILE A 10 9.98 6.67 29.69
CA ILE A 10 9.89 5.38 29.01
C ILE A 10 9.68 5.68 27.53
N GLY A 11 10.78 5.74 26.77
CA GLY A 11 10.75 5.77 25.32
C GLY A 11 10.24 4.44 24.78
N GLY A 12 8.99 4.36 24.40
CA GLY A 12 8.43 3.22 23.69
C GLY A 12 9.11 3.05 22.36
N CYS A 13 10.00 2.06 22.22
CA CYS A 13 10.49 1.60 20.93
C CYS A 13 9.34 0.97 20.16
N ASN A 14 8.76 1.75 19.25
CA ASN A 14 7.77 1.24 18.32
C ASN A 14 8.54 0.51 17.20
N THR A 15 8.65 -0.80 17.33
CA THR A 15 9.23 -1.68 16.31
C THR A 15 8.36 -1.59 15.06
N GLY A 16 8.88 -0.89 14.06
CA GLY A 16 8.18 -0.69 12.80
C GLY A 16 7.93 -2.01 12.08
N GLY A 17 6.69 -2.23 11.70
CA GLY A 17 6.38 -3.19 10.64
C GLY A 17 7.04 -2.76 9.34
N THR A 18 7.14 -3.68 8.41
CA THR A 18 7.77 -3.58 7.08
C THR A 18 7.25 -2.45 6.19
N TYR A 19 6.19 -1.77 6.60
CA TYR A 19 5.73 -0.56 5.93
C TYR A 19 6.51 0.61 6.51
N ALA A 20 7.28 1.28 5.65
CA ALA A 20 7.94 2.52 6.01
C ALA A 20 6.95 3.38 6.82
N LYS A 21 7.38 3.88 7.97
CA LYS A 21 6.62 4.86 8.73
C LYS A 21 6.44 6.11 7.88
N GLY A 22 5.55 6.02 6.89
CA GLY A 22 5.04 7.17 6.20
C GLY A 22 4.27 7.98 7.22
N GLY A 23 4.87 9.01 7.74
CA GLY A 23 4.24 9.95 8.68
C GLY A 23 3.16 10.79 8.01
N GLY A 24 2.32 10.18 7.17
CA GLY A 24 1.29 10.87 6.42
C GLY A 24 -0.12 10.40 6.67
N PHE A 25 -0.27 9.26 7.34
CA PHE A 25 -1.60 8.63 7.38
C PHE A 25 -2.55 9.13 8.46
N SER A 26 -2.07 9.77 9.51
CA SER A 26 -2.97 10.27 10.58
C SER A 26 -3.86 11.45 10.16
N GLY A 27 -3.58 12.08 9.03
CA GLY A 27 -4.40 13.16 8.48
C GLY A 27 -5.24 12.77 7.27
N ASP A 28 -5.05 11.56 6.74
CA ASP A 28 -5.69 11.12 5.49
C ASP A 28 -7.09 10.53 5.74
N VAL A 29 -7.37 10.07 6.95
CA VAL A 29 -8.70 9.57 7.36
C VAL A 29 -9.78 10.63 7.11
N ASP A 30 -9.47 11.89 7.29
CA ASP A 30 -10.40 13.00 7.10
C ASP A 30 -10.50 13.51 5.66
N ARG A 31 -9.69 12.99 4.71
CA ARG A 31 -9.59 13.51 3.35
C ARG A 31 -10.36 12.75 2.29
N GLY A 32 -11.46 12.11 2.64
CA GLY A 32 -12.33 11.46 1.66
C GLY A 32 -12.29 9.94 1.72
N GLU A 33 -11.82 9.36 2.81
CA GLU A 33 -12.04 7.96 3.13
C GLU A 33 -13.51 7.80 3.54
N THR A 34 -14.38 7.70 2.55
CA THR A 34 -15.84 7.67 2.77
C THR A 34 -16.33 6.32 3.29
N ASN A 35 -15.51 5.29 3.23
CA ASN A 35 -15.93 3.92 3.55
C ASN A 35 -14.92 3.12 4.39
N GLY A 36 -13.82 3.73 4.82
CA GLY A 36 -12.79 3.04 5.62
C GLY A 36 -12.01 1.96 4.87
N ARG A 37 -12.17 1.83 3.55
CA ARG A 37 -11.44 0.87 2.72
C ARG A 37 -10.01 1.33 2.50
N GLN A 38 -9.08 0.38 2.56
CA GLN A 38 -7.67 0.60 2.19
C GLN A 38 -7.23 -0.52 1.27
N PHE A 39 -6.49 -0.15 0.24
CA PHE A 39 -5.85 -1.09 -0.66
C PHE A 39 -4.34 -0.84 -0.70
N ASP A 40 -3.55 -1.91 -0.52
CA ASP A 40 -2.10 -1.90 -0.69
C ASP A 40 -1.72 -2.81 -1.86
N PHE A 41 -0.92 -2.27 -2.76
CA PHE A 41 -0.26 -2.98 -3.85
C PHE A 41 1.23 -2.97 -3.58
N VAL A 42 1.83 -4.14 -3.39
CA VAL A 42 3.27 -4.27 -3.14
C VAL A 42 3.85 -5.18 -4.20
N SER A 43 4.71 -4.65 -5.05
CA SER A 43 5.44 -5.42 -6.06
C SER A 43 6.83 -5.73 -5.54
N ASN A 44 7.13 -7.00 -5.38
CA ASN A 44 8.42 -7.50 -4.91
C ASN A 44 9.17 -8.14 -6.08
N LYS A 45 10.43 -7.79 -6.25
CA LYS A 45 11.33 -8.35 -7.23
C LYS A 45 12.49 -9.08 -6.56
N PRO A 46 13.03 -10.14 -7.19
CA PRO A 46 14.20 -10.85 -6.66
C PRO A 46 15.45 -9.96 -6.53
N ASP A 47 15.56 -8.91 -7.34
CA ASP A 47 16.67 -7.93 -7.32
C ASP A 47 16.49 -6.80 -6.30
N GLY A 48 15.39 -6.81 -5.53
CA GLY A 48 15.12 -5.83 -4.48
C GLY A 48 14.53 -4.50 -4.96
N ASP A 49 14.13 -4.42 -6.23
CA ASP A 49 13.42 -3.27 -6.79
C ASP A 49 11.93 -3.33 -6.42
N ASP A 50 11.57 -2.90 -5.24
CA ASP A 50 10.22 -3.06 -4.69
C ASP A 50 9.42 -1.75 -4.78
N TRP A 51 8.17 -1.88 -5.21
CA TRP A 51 7.22 -0.78 -5.22
C TRP A 51 6.09 -1.01 -4.23
N GLN A 52 5.76 0.01 -3.47
CA GLN A 52 4.62 0.00 -2.55
C GLN A 52 3.69 1.16 -2.90
N ILE A 53 2.42 0.84 -3.12
CA ILE A 53 1.36 1.81 -3.41
C ILE A 53 0.23 1.57 -2.45
N ARG A 54 -0.31 2.63 -1.86
CA ARG A 54 -1.44 2.57 -0.95
C ARG A 54 -2.51 3.56 -1.37
N ILE A 55 -3.74 3.08 -1.41
CA ILE A 55 -4.94 3.86 -1.71
C ILE A 55 -5.84 3.88 -0.47
N ARG A 56 -6.28 5.08 -0.08
CA ARG A 56 -7.31 5.29 0.93
C ARG A 56 -8.25 6.38 0.43
N GLY A 57 -9.53 6.02 0.17
CA GLY A 57 -10.45 6.96 -0.45
C GLY A 57 -9.87 7.57 -1.72
N THR A 58 -9.57 8.85 -1.71
CA THR A 58 -8.92 9.59 -2.81
C THR A 58 -7.42 9.80 -2.59
N SER A 59 -6.85 9.29 -1.49
CA SER A 59 -5.43 9.45 -1.18
C SER A 59 -4.59 8.36 -1.83
N LEU A 60 -3.53 8.74 -2.53
CA LEU A 60 -2.53 7.86 -3.12
C LEU A 60 -1.18 8.12 -2.46
N TRP A 61 -0.61 7.12 -1.83
CA TRP A 61 0.76 7.13 -1.34
C TRP A 61 1.60 6.13 -2.14
N ALA A 62 2.86 6.48 -2.39
CA ALA A 62 3.80 5.59 -3.06
C ALA A 62 5.20 5.66 -2.45
N SER A 63 5.91 4.53 -2.48
CA SER A 63 7.33 4.42 -2.20
C SER A 63 8.00 3.42 -3.12
N TYR A 64 9.30 3.58 -3.27
CA TYR A 64 10.15 2.71 -4.06
C TYR A 64 11.38 2.32 -3.23
N ALA A 65 11.67 1.04 -3.15
CA ALA A 65 12.88 0.51 -2.54
C ALA A 65 13.82 -0.02 -3.62
N HIS A 66 15.10 0.31 -3.52
CA HIS A 66 16.14 -0.14 -4.42
C HIS A 66 17.42 -0.40 -3.61
N GLU A 67 17.94 -1.61 -3.68
CA GLU A 67 19.08 -2.06 -2.88
C GLU A 67 18.84 -1.77 -1.37
N ASP A 68 19.67 -0.96 -0.76
CA ASP A 68 19.62 -0.61 0.67
C ASP A 68 18.87 0.72 0.96
N SER A 69 18.27 1.33 -0.05
CA SER A 69 17.56 2.61 0.07
C SER A 69 16.06 2.47 -0.16
N THR A 70 15.29 3.36 0.46
CA THR A 70 13.84 3.48 0.23
C THR A 70 13.50 4.94 0.02
N ASP A 71 13.01 5.26 -1.17
CA ASP A 71 12.52 6.58 -1.53
C ASP A 71 11.02 6.67 -1.28
N GLN A 72 10.61 7.50 -0.33
CA GLN A 72 9.21 7.81 -0.10
C GLN A 72 8.81 8.96 -1.03
N LEU A 73 7.98 8.66 -2.02
CA LEU A 73 7.48 9.67 -2.95
C LEU A 73 6.41 10.55 -2.30
N GLY A 74 5.85 10.07 -1.18
CA GLY A 74 4.87 10.81 -0.38
C GLY A 74 3.43 10.52 -0.77
N THR A 75 2.54 11.45 -0.41
CA THR A 75 1.10 11.32 -0.59
C THR A 75 0.57 12.42 -1.53
N THR A 76 -0.34 12.06 -2.42
CA THR A 76 -1.09 12.99 -3.27
C THR A 76 -2.58 12.67 -3.25
N ASN A 77 -3.40 13.63 -3.67
CA ASN A 77 -4.84 13.41 -3.82
C ASN A 77 -5.18 13.10 -5.27
N LEU A 78 -5.87 12.00 -5.48
CA LEU A 78 -6.51 11.66 -6.74
C LEU A 78 -7.75 12.51 -6.96
N THR A 79 -8.10 12.75 -8.20
CA THR A 79 -9.45 13.22 -8.54
C THR A 79 -10.47 12.11 -8.24
N ASN A 80 -11.73 12.47 -8.00
CA ASN A 80 -12.79 11.47 -7.78
C ASN A 80 -12.86 10.45 -8.93
N LYS A 81 -12.68 10.89 -10.16
CA LYS A 81 -12.69 9.99 -11.34
C LYS A 81 -11.52 8.98 -11.31
N GLU A 82 -10.34 9.41 -10.87
CA GLU A 82 -9.19 8.51 -10.74
C GLU A 82 -9.39 7.51 -9.60
N ALA A 83 -9.85 7.97 -8.45
CA ALA A 83 -10.15 7.12 -7.31
C ALA A 83 -11.25 6.09 -7.64
N ASP A 84 -12.35 6.53 -8.25
CA ASP A 84 -13.44 5.64 -8.69
C ASP A 84 -12.92 4.56 -9.66
N LYS A 85 -11.99 4.92 -10.55
CA LYS A 85 -11.40 3.94 -11.47
C LYS A 85 -10.50 2.95 -10.74
N VAL A 86 -9.67 3.40 -9.78
CA VAL A 86 -8.86 2.49 -8.97
C VAL A 86 -9.76 1.49 -8.24
N TRP A 87 -10.77 1.99 -7.51
CA TRP A 87 -11.66 1.13 -6.73
C TRP A 87 -12.44 0.14 -7.58
N LYS A 88 -12.87 0.53 -8.76
CA LYS A 88 -13.49 -0.40 -9.73
C LYS A 88 -12.54 -1.51 -10.18
N LEU A 89 -11.26 -1.19 -10.40
CA LEU A 89 -10.25 -2.19 -10.76
C LEU A 89 -9.91 -3.11 -9.59
N VAL A 90 -9.84 -2.58 -8.36
CA VAL A 90 -9.66 -3.39 -7.15
C VAL A 90 -10.83 -4.35 -6.96
N ASP A 91 -12.07 -3.87 -7.13
CA ASP A 91 -13.29 -4.69 -7.00
C ASP A 91 -13.36 -5.77 -8.09
N ALA A 92 -12.92 -5.49 -9.32
CA ALA A 92 -12.89 -6.46 -10.41
C ALA A 92 -11.98 -7.66 -10.11
N ILE A 93 -10.88 -7.45 -9.38
CA ILE A 93 -9.99 -8.54 -8.95
C ILE A 93 -10.71 -9.52 -8.02
N GLY A 94 -11.65 -9.08 -7.18
CA GLY A 94 -12.35 -9.94 -6.23
C GLY A 94 -11.45 -10.50 -5.13
N ILE A 95 -10.58 -9.68 -4.53
CA ILE A 95 -9.53 -10.10 -3.58
C ILE A 95 -10.10 -10.92 -2.42
N ALA A 96 -11.29 -10.55 -1.90
CA ALA A 96 -11.92 -11.23 -0.76
C ALA A 96 -12.29 -12.70 -1.06
N ASP A 97 -12.61 -13.00 -2.32
CA ASP A 97 -13.06 -14.33 -2.76
C ASP A 97 -11.93 -15.18 -3.34
N ARG A 98 -10.74 -14.61 -3.51
CA ARG A 98 -9.59 -15.30 -4.08
C ARG A 98 -8.86 -16.16 -3.06
N LYS A 99 -8.28 -17.25 -3.54
CA LYS A 99 -7.28 -18.00 -2.77
C LYS A 99 -6.05 -17.12 -2.56
N LYS A 100 -5.47 -17.18 -1.37
CA LYS A 100 -4.31 -16.37 -0.99
C LYS A 100 -3.13 -16.46 -1.97
N GLY A 101 -2.96 -17.60 -2.64
CA GLY A 101 -1.81 -17.83 -3.52
C GLY A 101 -0.51 -18.10 -2.75
N LYS A 102 0.60 -18.12 -3.48
CA LYS A 102 1.96 -18.27 -2.94
C LYS A 102 2.83 -17.14 -3.44
N LYS A 103 3.83 -16.80 -2.67
CA LYS A 103 4.90 -15.90 -3.10
C LYS A 103 5.77 -16.64 -4.12
N ASP A 104 6.00 -16.01 -5.23
CA ASP A 104 6.93 -16.44 -6.25
C ASP A 104 8.27 -15.75 -5.98
N GLU A 105 9.21 -16.47 -5.40
CA GLU A 105 10.51 -15.90 -5.03
C GLU A 105 11.50 -15.90 -6.20
N ASP A 106 11.23 -16.69 -7.24
CA ASP A 106 12.10 -16.80 -8.42
C ASP A 106 11.84 -15.65 -9.41
N ASP A 107 10.58 -15.40 -9.76
CA ASP A 107 10.18 -14.37 -10.73
C ASP A 107 9.68 -13.07 -10.05
N GLY A 108 9.53 -13.11 -8.73
CA GLY A 108 8.92 -12.05 -7.95
C GLY A 108 7.40 -12.17 -7.90
N TYR A 109 6.79 -11.41 -7.00
CA TYR A 109 5.35 -11.46 -6.77
C TYR A 109 4.77 -10.09 -6.48
N VAL A 110 3.47 -9.98 -6.66
CA VAL A 110 2.67 -8.85 -6.21
C VAL A 110 1.82 -9.30 -5.03
N GLU A 111 1.89 -8.54 -3.92
CA GLU A 111 0.96 -8.66 -2.80
C GLU A 111 -0.16 -7.64 -2.98
N LEU A 112 -1.38 -8.15 -3.07
CA LEU A 112 -2.61 -7.36 -3.09
C LEU A 112 -3.28 -7.50 -1.73
N ARG A 113 -3.38 -6.41 -0.98
CA ARG A 113 -3.99 -6.42 0.34
C ARG A 113 -5.15 -5.44 0.38
N LEU A 114 -6.33 -5.96 0.66
CA LEU A 114 -7.54 -5.19 0.82
C LEU A 114 -7.96 -5.21 2.28
N ARG A 115 -8.20 -4.03 2.85
CA ARG A 115 -8.85 -3.85 4.13
C ARG A 115 -10.22 -3.26 3.91
N GLU A 116 -11.22 -3.92 4.44
CA GLU A 116 -12.61 -3.45 4.43
C GLU A 116 -13.14 -3.23 5.85
N PRO A 117 -14.05 -2.28 6.06
CA PRO A 117 -14.71 -2.13 7.35
C PRO A 117 -15.52 -3.38 7.67
N GLY A 118 -15.33 -3.95 8.86
CA GLY A 118 -16.15 -5.01 9.43
C GLY A 118 -17.04 -4.48 10.54
N ASP A 119 -17.90 -5.34 11.08
CA ASP A 119 -18.86 -4.96 12.14
C ASP A 119 -18.16 -4.64 13.47
N GLU A 120 -17.11 -5.39 13.84
CA GLU A 120 -16.33 -5.19 15.07
C GLU A 120 -14.91 -4.76 14.78
N GLU A 121 -14.26 -5.45 13.81
CA GLU A 121 -12.92 -5.16 13.34
C GLU A 121 -12.90 -5.14 11.81
N ALA A 122 -11.88 -4.52 11.25
CA ALA A 122 -11.73 -4.49 9.79
C ALA A 122 -11.30 -5.87 9.27
N ASP A 123 -11.96 -6.34 8.22
CA ASP A 123 -11.56 -7.53 7.49
C ASP A 123 -10.34 -7.25 6.63
N ILE A 124 -9.35 -8.16 6.66
CA ILE A 124 -8.12 -8.02 5.90
C ILE A 124 -7.92 -9.24 5.00
N PHE A 125 -7.96 -8.99 3.71
CA PHE A 125 -7.74 -9.99 2.67
C PHE A 125 -6.37 -9.79 2.03
N THR A 126 -5.63 -10.86 1.78
CA THR A 126 -4.31 -10.81 1.14
C THR A 126 -4.20 -11.88 0.07
N VAL A 127 -3.81 -11.48 -1.12
CA VAL A 127 -3.57 -12.36 -2.27
C VAL A 127 -2.16 -12.12 -2.81
N TYR A 128 -1.45 -13.20 -3.09
CA TYR A 128 -0.16 -13.18 -3.79
C TYR A 128 -0.36 -13.63 -5.23
N VAL A 129 0.20 -12.87 -6.16
CA VAL A 129 0.13 -13.16 -7.59
C VAL A 129 1.56 -13.08 -8.15
N SER A 130 1.96 -14.03 -8.98
CA SER A 130 3.26 -13.97 -9.67
C SER A 130 3.33 -12.70 -10.55
N ARG A 131 4.50 -12.12 -10.68
CA ARG A 131 4.72 -10.99 -11.60
C ARG A 131 4.54 -11.38 -13.07
N ASP A 132 4.73 -12.65 -13.39
CA ASP A 132 4.49 -13.24 -14.72
C ASP A 132 3.02 -13.67 -14.92
N THR A 133 2.11 -13.05 -14.21
CA THR A 133 0.68 -13.38 -14.31
C THR A 133 0.07 -12.94 -15.63
N GLU A 134 -0.85 -13.77 -16.14
CA GLU A 134 -1.72 -13.44 -17.28
C GLU A 134 -3.12 -12.97 -16.83
N ASP A 135 -3.32 -12.68 -15.55
CA ASP A 135 -4.60 -12.20 -15.00
C ASP A 135 -4.90 -10.78 -15.48
N ASP A 136 -5.86 -10.65 -16.38
CA ASP A 136 -6.22 -9.38 -17.03
C ASP A 136 -6.63 -8.30 -16.02
N ASP A 137 -7.32 -8.63 -14.93
CA ASP A 137 -7.77 -7.66 -13.94
C ASP A 137 -6.59 -7.13 -13.12
N VAL A 138 -5.65 -8.02 -12.74
CA VAL A 138 -4.41 -7.63 -12.05
C VAL A 138 -3.53 -6.76 -12.96
N LEU A 139 -3.39 -7.14 -14.22
CA LEU A 139 -2.62 -6.39 -15.21
C LEU A 139 -3.24 -5.01 -15.49
N ALA A 140 -4.57 -4.92 -15.57
CA ALA A 140 -5.29 -3.66 -15.76
C ALA A 140 -5.07 -2.71 -14.57
N LEU A 141 -5.15 -3.24 -13.34
CA LEU A 141 -4.86 -2.45 -12.14
C LEU A 141 -3.41 -1.99 -12.12
N ALA A 142 -2.44 -2.89 -12.31
CA ALA A 142 -1.02 -2.57 -12.31
C ALA A 142 -0.69 -1.48 -13.35
N LYS A 143 -1.24 -1.60 -14.57
CA LYS A 143 -1.10 -0.59 -15.62
C LYS A 143 -1.62 0.77 -15.15
N TYR A 144 -2.81 0.80 -14.55
CA TYR A 144 -3.40 2.06 -14.12
C TYR A 144 -2.64 2.69 -12.94
N LEU A 145 -2.16 1.90 -12.00
CA LEU A 145 -1.31 2.40 -10.92
C LEU A 145 0.00 3.00 -11.45
N ARG A 146 0.64 2.39 -12.47
CA ARG A 146 1.80 2.98 -13.15
C ARG A 146 1.48 4.34 -13.77
N GLU A 147 0.32 4.46 -14.43
CA GLU A 147 -0.14 5.74 -15.01
C GLU A 147 -0.30 6.82 -13.92
N LEU A 148 -0.90 6.47 -12.77
CA LEU A 148 -1.09 7.40 -11.65
C LEU A 148 0.24 7.84 -11.03
N VAL A 149 1.15 6.90 -10.76
CA VAL A 149 2.47 7.22 -10.21
C VAL A 149 3.24 8.11 -11.20
N GLY A 150 3.23 7.79 -12.48
CA GLY A 150 3.85 8.62 -13.51
C GLY A 150 3.26 10.02 -13.59
N LYS A 151 1.96 10.15 -13.44
CA LYS A 151 1.26 11.45 -13.48
C LYS A 151 1.58 12.32 -12.26
N HIS A 152 1.48 11.75 -11.07
CA HIS A 152 1.50 12.50 -9.80
C HIS A 152 2.90 12.66 -9.21
N PHE A 153 3.77 11.66 -9.38
CA PHE A 153 5.13 11.66 -8.79
C PHE A 153 6.25 11.80 -9.84
N LYS A 154 5.92 11.72 -11.15
CA LYS A 154 6.89 11.77 -12.26
C LYS A 154 7.85 10.59 -12.31
N GLU A 155 7.53 9.51 -11.60
CA GLU A 155 8.28 8.27 -11.58
C GLU A 155 7.73 7.26 -12.59
N LYS A 156 8.56 6.28 -12.98
CA LYS A 156 8.20 5.22 -13.94
C LYS A 156 8.32 3.85 -13.26
N PRO A 157 7.26 3.39 -12.57
CA PRO A 157 7.29 2.07 -11.95
C PRO A 157 7.49 0.95 -12.98
N ASN A 158 8.19 -0.08 -12.54
CA ASN A 158 8.54 -1.25 -13.36
C ASN A 158 7.89 -2.56 -12.84
N PHE A 159 6.75 -2.45 -12.17
CA PHE A 159 5.95 -3.60 -11.73
C PHE A 159 4.92 -4.02 -12.77
#